data_d04c3a1f866e70c60b48fa0c8eceb262
#
_entry.id   d04c3a1f866e70c60b48fa0c8eceb262
#
_cell.length_a   1.000
_cell.length_b   1.000
_cell.length_c   1.000
_cell.angle_alpha   90.00
_cell.angle_beta   90.00
_cell.angle_gamma   90.00
#
_symmetry.space_group_name_H-M   'P 1'
#
loop_
_entity.id
_entity.type
_entity.pdbx_description
1 polymer ?
#
loop_
_entity_poly.entity_id
_entity_poly.type
_entity_poly.pdbx_seq_one_letter_code
_entity_poly.pdbx_strand_id
1 'polypeptide(L)'
;MAPALTQGVSADAAGAALALYLVSGLPASILTDRFMKHCGSEWASEALMSLSYLAGLWFWTLGGPWIFLGSILAGAPQGSMLSVAFILMARKTRSSAHMLGLSALSQGVGYLGAGLGPLVFAALLPAGWGASLSFVGFIIVLWALAGLAASRFSEIHP
;
A
#
# COMPACT_ATOMS: atom_id res chain seq x y z
N MET A 1 -16.39 -6.46 1.50
CA MET A 1 -17.54 -6.39 2.43
C MET A 1 -17.91 -7.75 3.06
N ALA A 2 -17.87 -8.85 2.33
CA ALA A 2 -18.25 -10.16 2.88
C ALA A 2 -17.49 -10.68 4.13
N PRO A 3 -16.18 -10.40 4.37
CA PRO A 3 -15.50 -10.91 5.57
C PRO A 3 -16.00 -10.30 6.86
N ALA A 4 -16.31 -9.01 6.81
CA ALA A 4 -16.85 -8.30 7.97
C ALA A 4 -18.20 -8.92 8.41
N LEU A 5 -19.04 -9.30 7.45
CA LEU A 5 -20.33 -9.91 7.71
C LEU A 5 -20.20 -11.35 8.27
N THR A 6 -19.20 -12.12 7.82
CA THR A 6 -18.92 -13.47 8.36
C THR A 6 -18.29 -13.46 9.76
N GLN A 7 -17.71 -12.31 10.15
CA GLN A 7 -17.09 -12.10 11.48
C GLN A 7 -17.99 -11.31 12.45
N GLY A 8 -19.28 -11.18 12.14
CA GLY A 8 -20.24 -10.48 13.01
C GLY A 8 -20.15 -8.95 12.97
N VAL A 9 -19.48 -8.39 11.97
CA VAL A 9 -19.40 -6.94 11.74
C VAL A 9 -20.60 -6.48 10.92
N SER A 10 -21.32 -5.45 11.37
CA SER A 10 -22.43 -4.88 10.60
C SER A 10 -21.96 -4.22 9.30
N ALA A 11 -22.86 -4.12 8.31
CA ALA A 11 -22.56 -3.45 7.04
C ALA A 11 -22.14 -1.99 7.25
N ASP A 12 -22.76 -1.29 8.21
CA ASP A 12 -22.43 0.10 8.54
C ASP A 12 -21.02 0.22 9.13
N ALA A 13 -20.63 -0.69 10.03
CA ALA A 13 -19.31 -0.72 10.60
C ALA A 13 -18.23 -1.05 9.53
N ALA A 14 -18.55 -1.94 8.60
CA ALA A 14 -17.66 -2.24 7.45
C ALA A 14 -17.52 -1.02 6.52
N GLY A 15 -18.60 -0.29 6.27
CA GLY A 15 -18.58 0.96 5.51
C GLY A 15 -17.75 2.05 6.20
N ALA A 16 -17.92 2.22 7.51
CA ALA A 16 -17.14 3.15 8.31
C ALA A 16 -15.64 2.80 8.33
N ALA A 17 -15.31 1.52 8.44
CA ALA A 17 -13.91 1.04 8.37
C ALA A 17 -13.29 1.33 6.99
N LEU A 18 -14.03 1.14 5.90
CA LEU A 18 -13.58 1.49 4.56
C LEU A 18 -13.38 3.01 4.41
N ALA A 19 -14.29 3.82 4.94
CA ALA A 19 -14.15 5.27 4.94
C ALA A 19 -12.89 5.71 5.71
N LEU A 20 -12.63 5.13 6.89
CA LEU A 20 -11.40 5.38 7.66
C LEU A 20 -10.15 4.98 6.89
N TYR A 21 -10.16 3.84 6.19
CA TYR A 21 -9.06 3.40 5.34
C TYR A 21 -8.73 4.45 4.27
N LEU A 22 -9.73 4.96 3.57
CA LEU A 22 -9.54 5.97 2.53
C LEU A 22 -9.14 7.33 3.11
N VAL A 23 -9.80 7.77 4.17
CA VAL A 23 -9.54 9.08 4.79
C VAL A 23 -8.16 9.14 5.43
N SER A 24 -7.69 8.07 6.07
CA SER A 24 -6.35 8.04 6.68
C SER A 24 -5.21 8.14 5.65
N GLY A 25 -5.45 7.74 4.41
CA GLY A 25 -4.49 7.87 3.31
C GLY A 25 -4.24 9.32 2.87
N LEU A 26 -5.23 10.22 3.02
CA LEU A 26 -5.10 11.61 2.57
C LEU A 26 -4.00 12.38 3.33
N PRO A 27 -4.03 12.50 4.67
CA PRO A 27 -2.96 13.17 5.40
C PRO A 27 -1.62 12.44 5.27
N ALA A 28 -1.64 11.12 5.19
CA ALA A 28 -0.43 10.34 5.03
C ALA A 28 0.28 10.64 3.70
N SER A 29 -0.46 10.76 2.59
CA SER A 29 0.11 11.11 1.29
C SER A 29 0.80 12.49 1.30
N ILE A 30 0.21 13.46 1.97
CA ILE A 30 0.76 14.83 2.10
C ILE A 30 2.02 14.82 2.99
N LEU A 31 2.03 14.03 4.04
CA LEU A 31 3.12 13.97 5.02
C LEU A 31 4.25 13.02 4.62
N THR A 32 4.13 12.29 3.52
CA THR A 32 5.08 11.26 3.09
C THR A 32 6.51 11.77 2.99
N ASP A 33 6.76 12.92 2.36
CA ASP A 33 8.12 13.47 2.23
C ASP A 33 8.74 13.83 3.60
N ARG A 34 7.92 14.40 4.50
CA ARG A 34 8.38 14.68 5.88
C ARG A 34 8.70 13.42 6.65
N PHE A 35 7.85 12.39 6.51
CA PHE A 35 8.07 11.09 7.14
C PHE A 35 9.35 10.43 6.63
N MET A 36 9.58 10.41 5.31
CA MET A 36 10.80 9.87 4.71
C MET A 36 12.06 10.61 5.18
N LYS A 37 12.00 11.93 5.30
CA LYS A 37 13.10 12.76 5.85
C LYS A 37 13.35 12.46 7.33
N HIS A 38 12.30 12.26 8.11
CA HIS A 38 12.41 11.93 9.54
C HIS A 38 13.03 10.55 9.76
N CYS A 39 12.69 9.56 8.95
CA CYS A 39 13.29 8.24 9.01
C CYS A 39 14.77 8.22 8.59
N GLY A 40 15.24 9.25 7.86
CA GLY A 40 16.63 9.37 7.41
C GLY A 40 17.09 8.33 6.40
N SER A 41 16.22 7.41 6.01
CA SER A 41 16.49 6.31 5.08
C SER A 41 15.25 5.95 4.27
N GLU A 42 15.40 5.85 2.96
CA GLU A 42 14.32 5.46 2.05
C GLU A 42 13.80 4.06 2.38
N TRP A 43 14.70 3.09 2.53
CA TRP A 43 14.31 1.72 2.84
C TRP A 43 13.63 1.58 4.21
N ALA A 44 14.07 2.33 5.22
CA ALA A 44 13.46 2.29 6.55
C ALA A 44 12.04 2.84 6.52
N SER A 45 11.81 3.90 5.75
CA SER A 45 10.47 4.46 5.53
C SER A 45 9.53 3.46 4.89
N GLU A 46 9.98 2.79 3.83
CA GLU A 46 9.20 1.79 3.12
C GLU A 46 8.95 0.53 3.95
N ALA A 47 9.95 0.09 4.72
CA ALA A 47 9.80 -1.02 5.64
C ALA A 47 8.75 -0.73 6.72
N LEU A 48 8.79 0.47 7.32
CA LEU A 48 7.79 0.89 8.31
C LEU A 48 6.39 1.00 7.72
N MET A 49 6.25 1.55 6.52
CA MET A 49 4.96 1.61 5.81
C MET A 49 4.43 0.21 5.51
N SER A 50 5.27 -0.70 5.04
CA SER A 50 4.91 -2.09 4.75
C SER A 50 4.50 -2.85 6.02
N LEU A 51 5.26 -2.68 7.11
CA LEU A 51 4.92 -3.28 8.41
C LEU A 51 3.60 -2.75 8.94
N SER A 52 3.35 -1.45 8.83
CA SER A 52 2.07 -0.85 9.20
C SER A 52 0.91 -1.43 8.39
N TYR A 53 1.10 -1.60 7.07
CA TYR A 53 0.09 -2.21 6.21
C TYR A 53 -0.20 -3.66 6.61
N LEU A 54 0.84 -4.47 6.81
CA LEU A 54 0.71 -5.87 7.24
C LEU A 54 0.04 -5.99 8.62
N ALA A 55 0.39 -5.10 9.56
CA ALA A 55 -0.29 -5.01 10.84
C ALA A 55 -1.78 -4.67 10.65
N GLY A 56 -2.11 -3.75 9.74
CA GLY A 56 -3.49 -3.43 9.39
C GLY A 56 -4.27 -4.63 8.86
N LEU A 57 -3.67 -5.42 7.96
CA LEU A 57 -4.26 -6.68 7.48
C LEU A 57 -4.49 -7.67 8.63
N TRP A 58 -3.52 -7.78 9.53
CA TRP A 58 -3.64 -8.64 10.72
C TRP A 58 -4.84 -8.23 11.58
N PHE A 59 -4.99 -6.93 11.90
CA PHE A 59 -6.12 -6.44 12.68
C PHE A 59 -7.47 -6.68 11.97
N TRP A 60 -7.51 -6.66 10.64
CA TRP A 60 -8.71 -7.03 9.90
C TRP A 60 -9.10 -8.50 10.10
N THR A 61 -8.14 -9.41 10.32
CA THR A 61 -8.46 -10.82 10.59
C THR A 61 -9.06 -11.05 11.97
N LEU A 62 -8.82 -10.13 12.92
CA LEU A 62 -9.37 -10.23 14.28
C LEU A 62 -10.86 -9.84 14.33
N GLY A 63 -11.35 -9.07 13.36
CA GLY A 63 -12.75 -8.64 13.31
C GLY A 63 -13.15 -7.66 14.42
N GLY A 64 -14.46 -7.49 14.64
CA GLY A 64 -15.00 -6.62 15.68
C GLY A 64 -14.45 -5.18 15.61
N PRO A 65 -14.14 -4.52 16.75
CA PRO A 65 -13.64 -3.14 16.75
C PRO A 65 -12.23 -3.00 16.17
N TRP A 66 -11.47 -4.09 16.03
CA TRP A 66 -10.11 -4.07 15.51
C TRP A 66 -10.04 -3.70 14.03
N ILE A 67 -11.16 -3.84 13.29
CA ILE A 67 -11.21 -3.43 11.88
C ILE A 67 -10.95 -1.93 11.69
N PHE A 68 -11.33 -1.08 12.65
CA PHE A 68 -11.09 0.36 12.56
C PHE A 68 -9.60 0.69 12.71
N LEU A 69 -8.93 0.06 13.68
CA LEU A 69 -7.48 0.21 13.84
C LEU A 69 -6.75 -0.33 12.62
N GLY A 70 -7.15 -1.51 12.13
CA GLY A 70 -6.63 -2.10 10.90
C GLY A 70 -6.77 -1.18 9.69
N SER A 71 -7.92 -0.50 9.58
CA SER A 71 -8.19 0.44 8.49
C SER A 71 -7.26 1.66 8.53
N ILE A 72 -6.98 2.20 9.69
CA ILE A 72 -6.03 3.33 9.82
C ILE A 72 -4.61 2.88 9.49
N LEU A 73 -4.17 1.73 10.06
CA LEU A 73 -2.82 1.20 9.86
C LEU A 73 -2.53 0.78 8.42
N ALA A 74 -3.53 0.30 7.68
CA ALA A 74 -3.38 -0.06 6.28
C ALA A 74 -3.64 1.13 5.35
N GLY A 75 -4.55 2.02 5.69
CA GLY A 75 -4.94 3.15 4.86
C GLY A 75 -3.86 4.23 4.77
N ALA A 76 -3.16 4.52 5.86
CA ALA A 76 -2.08 5.52 5.85
C ALA A 76 -0.94 5.14 4.87
N PRO A 77 -0.35 3.94 4.92
CA PRO A 77 0.65 3.51 3.93
C PRO A 77 0.08 3.45 2.50
N GLN A 78 -1.16 3.00 2.33
CA GLN A 78 -1.80 2.93 1.02
C GLN A 78 -1.83 4.31 0.34
N GLY A 79 -2.22 5.36 1.07
CA GLY A 79 -2.21 6.72 0.55
C GLY A 79 -0.80 7.24 0.26
N SER A 80 0.20 6.78 1.00
CA SER A 80 1.60 7.20 0.84
C SER A 80 2.32 6.52 -0.32
N MET A 81 1.92 5.31 -0.73
CA MET A 81 2.64 4.49 -1.74
C MET A 81 2.87 5.24 -3.05
N LEU A 82 1.84 5.91 -3.57
CA LEU A 82 1.98 6.68 -4.81
C LEU A 82 2.91 7.88 -4.63
N SER A 83 2.82 8.57 -3.50
CA SER A 83 3.69 9.69 -3.17
C SER A 83 5.16 9.27 -3.06
N VAL A 84 5.44 8.13 -2.41
CA VAL A 84 6.79 7.53 -2.34
C VAL A 84 7.32 7.27 -3.75
N ALA A 85 6.54 6.63 -4.62
CA ALA A 85 6.96 6.34 -5.99
C ALA A 85 7.37 7.63 -6.74
N PHE A 86 6.56 8.69 -6.67
CA PHE A 86 6.88 9.97 -7.31
C PHE A 86 8.09 10.66 -6.69
N ILE A 87 8.23 10.62 -5.36
CA ILE A 87 9.40 11.20 -4.67
C ILE A 87 10.68 10.47 -5.11
N LEU A 88 10.67 9.14 -5.16
CA LEU A 88 11.82 8.35 -5.60
C LEU A 88 12.16 8.61 -7.07
N MET A 89 11.16 8.67 -7.96
CA MET A 89 11.38 9.04 -9.36
C MET A 89 12.01 10.42 -9.48
N ALA A 90 11.49 11.42 -8.75
CA ALA A 90 12.02 12.77 -8.79
C ALA A 90 13.47 12.86 -8.26
N ARG A 91 13.80 12.09 -7.24
CA ARG A 91 15.15 12.08 -6.64
C ARG A 91 16.18 11.33 -7.49
N LYS A 92 15.74 10.33 -8.28
CA LYS A 92 16.64 9.40 -9.01
C LYS A 92 16.73 9.68 -10.51
N THR A 93 16.00 10.66 -11.04
CA THR A 93 16.07 11.07 -12.45
C THR A 93 16.62 12.47 -12.59
N ARG A 94 17.49 12.67 -13.60
CA ARG A 94 18.15 13.96 -13.88
C ARG A 94 17.41 14.84 -14.88
N SER A 95 16.44 14.29 -15.62
CA SER A 95 15.70 15.04 -16.63
C SER A 95 14.20 14.82 -16.49
N SER A 96 13.44 15.87 -16.80
CA SER A 96 11.97 15.80 -16.80
C SER A 96 11.43 14.79 -17.81
N ALA A 97 12.09 14.65 -18.97
CA ALA A 97 11.70 13.66 -19.98
C ALA A 97 11.85 12.23 -19.47
N HIS A 98 12.95 11.94 -18.77
CA HIS A 98 13.21 10.63 -18.15
C HIS A 98 12.20 10.32 -17.04
N MET A 99 11.91 11.32 -16.18
CA MET A 99 10.90 11.20 -15.14
C MET A 99 9.51 10.91 -15.73
N LEU A 100 9.13 11.61 -16.78
CA LEU A 100 7.83 11.38 -17.46
C LEU A 100 7.74 9.97 -18.06
N GLY A 101 8.78 9.51 -18.75
CA GLY A 101 8.84 8.16 -19.32
C GLY A 101 8.74 7.07 -18.24
N LEU A 102 9.51 7.20 -17.17
CA LEU A 102 9.48 6.26 -16.04
C LEU A 102 8.11 6.27 -15.32
N SER A 103 7.52 7.47 -15.13
CA SER A 103 6.20 7.60 -14.54
C SER A 103 5.11 6.96 -15.40
N ALA A 104 5.14 7.19 -16.73
CA ALA A 104 4.17 6.60 -17.65
C ALA A 104 4.27 5.06 -17.65
N LEU A 105 5.48 4.51 -17.71
CA LEU A 105 5.71 3.07 -17.66
C LEU A 105 5.23 2.47 -16.33
N SER A 106 5.62 3.09 -15.22
CA SER A 106 5.26 2.63 -13.86
C SER A 106 3.74 2.65 -13.66
N GLN A 107 3.07 3.72 -14.10
CA GLN A 107 1.62 3.81 -13.99
C GLN A 107 0.91 2.80 -14.93
N GLY A 108 1.40 2.61 -16.16
CA GLY A 108 0.85 1.62 -17.08
C GLY A 108 0.87 0.22 -16.49
N VAL A 109 2.02 -0.22 -15.97
CA VAL A 109 2.16 -1.51 -15.29
C VAL A 109 1.30 -1.56 -14.01
N GLY A 110 1.27 -0.47 -13.25
CA GLY A 110 0.47 -0.35 -12.03
C GLY A 110 -1.03 -0.50 -12.30
N TYR A 111 -1.56 0.14 -13.34
CA TYR A 111 -2.99 0.02 -13.71
C TYR A 111 -3.35 -1.37 -14.23
N LEU A 112 -2.45 -2.05 -14.95
CA LEU A 112 -2.65 -3.46 -15.31
C LEU A 112 -2.76 -4.34 -14.06
N GLY A 113 -1.85 -4.15 -13.10
CA GLY A 113 -1.91 -4.85 -11.81
C GLY A 113 -3.18 -4.52 -11.01
N ALA A 114 -3.56 -3.25 -10.97
CA ALA A 114 -4.79 -2.81 -10.30
C ALA A 114 -6.06 -3.40 -10.94
N GLY A 115 -6.08 -3.58 -12.26
CA GLY A 115 -7.19 -4.22 -12.97
C GLY A 115 -7.26 -5.73 -12.71
N LEU A 116 -6.12 -6.40 -12.63
CA LEU A 116 -6.04 -7.85 -12.39
C LEU A 116 -6.19 -8.23 -10.90
N GLY A 117 -5.74 -7.35 -10.00
CA GLY A 117 -5.73 -7.61 -8.55
C GLY A 117 -7.08 -8.07 -7.99
N PRO A 118 -8.19 -7.35 -8.24
CA PRO A 118 -9.52 -7.76 -7.78
C PRO A 118 -9.97 -9.11 -8.33
N LEU A 119 -9.58 -9.46 -9.57
CA LEU A 119 -9.93 -10.75 -10.18
C LEU A 119 -9.20 -11.90 -9.47
N VAL A 120 -7.90 -11.74 -9.22
CA VAL A 120 -7.11 -12.73 -8.46
C VAL A 120 -7.63 -12.85 -7.03
N PHE A 121 -7.90 -11.73 -6.38
CA PHE A 121 -8.48 -11.71 -5.04
C PHE A 121 -9.81 -12.47 -4.99
N ALA A 122 -10.71 -12.22 -5.92
CA ALA A 122 -11.99 -12.90 -6.02
C ALA A 122 -11.85 -14.40 -6.31
N ALA A 123 -10.91 -14.78 -7.16
CA ALA A 123 -10.63 -16.18 -7.47
C ALA A 123 -10.08 -16.97 -6.26
N LEU A 124 -9.46 -16.30 -5.31
CA LEU A 124 -8.95 -16.92 -4.08
C LEU A 124 -10.00 -17.01 -2.95
N LEU A 125 -11.11 -16.26 -3.05
CA LEU A 125 -12.16 -16.26 -2.04
C LEU A 125 -12.72 -17.66 -1.70
N PRO A 126 -12.94 -18.58 -2.66
CA PRO A 126 -13.40 -19.93 -2.36
C PRO A 126 -12.43 -20.74 -1.47
N ALA A 127 -11.12 -20.42 -1.51
CA ALA A 127 -10.11 -20.99 -0.61
C ALA A 127 -10.10 -20.34 0.79
N GLY A 128 -10.96 -19.36 1.01
CA GLY A 128 -11.10 -18.63 2.26
C GLY A 128 -10.41 -17.26 2.27
N TRP A 129 -10.84 -16.43 3.20
CA TRP A 129 -10.34 -15.06 3.35
C TRP A 129 -8.84 -14.99 3.62
N GLY A 130 -8.30 -15.96 4.36
CA GLY A 130 -6.88 -16.05 4.62
C GLY A 130 -6.06 -16.12 3.33
N ALA A 131 -6.52 -16.86 2.32
CA ALA A 131 -5.84 -16.95 1.02
C ALA A 131 -5.82 -15.59 0.29
N SER A 132 -6.95 -14.89 0.25
CA SER A 132 -7.05 -13.57 -0.39
C SER A 132 -6.21 -12.51 0.33
N LEU A 133 -6.22 -12.49 1.67
CA LEU A 133 -5.39 -11.57 2.45
C LEU A 133 -3.90 -11.91 2.35
N SER A 134 -3.54 -13.19 2.27
CA SER A 134 -2.15 -13.62 2.03
C SER A 134 -1.63 -13.15 0.68
N PHE A 135 -2.48 -13.14 -0.35
CA PHE A 135 -2.13 -12.57 -1.66
C PHE A 135 -1.82 -11.08 -1.55
N VAL A 136 -2.67 -10.31 -0.85
CA VAL A 136 -2.40 -8.88 -0.63
C VAL A 136 -1.10 -8.70 0.16
N GLY A 137 -0.91 -9.46 1.23
CA GLY A 137 0.33 -9.45 2.02
C GLY A 137 1.57 -9.76 1.18
N PHE A 138 1.50 -10.74 0.28
CA PHE A 138 2.58 -11.06 -0.66
C PHE A 138 2.93 -9.87 -1.56
N ILE A 139 1.93 -9.18 -2.12
CA ILE A 139 2.16 -7.96 -2.93
C ILE A 139 2.85 -6.87 -2.11
N ILE A 140 2.46 -6.66 -0.84
CA ILE A 140 3.11 -5.69 0.04
C ILE A 140 4.57 -6.06 0.33
N VAL A 141 4.86 -7.33 0.52
CA VAL A 141 6.25 -7.80 0.68
C VAL A 141 7.06 -7.57 -0.58
N LEU A 142 6.51 -7.85 -1.77
CA LEU A 142 7.18 -7.56 -3.04
C LEU A 142 7.45 -6.06 -3.20
N TRP A 143 6.50 -5.21 -2.81
CA TRP A 143 6.69 -3.76 -2.83
C TRP A 143 7.81 -3.32 -1.88
N ALA A 144 7.87 -3.84 -0.66
CA ALA A 144 8.94 -3.56 0.29
C ALA A 144 10.33 -4.00 -0.23
N LEU A 145 10.40 -5.18 -0.86
CA LEU A 145 11.64 -5.67 -1.48
C LEU A 145 12.07 -4.81 -2.67
N ALA A 146 11.12 -4.36 -3.49
CA ALA A 146 11.40 -3.43 -4.59
C ALA A 146 11.95 -2.09 -4.09
N GLY A 147 11.37 -1.54 -3.00
CA GLY A 147 11.88 -0.33 -2.36
C GLY A 147 13.28 -0.51 -1.77
N LEU A 148 13.53 -1.64 -1.12
CA LEU A 148 14.87 -1.98 -0.64
C LEU A 148 15.88 -2.10 -1.80
N ALA A 149 15.49 -2.70 -2.91
CA ALA A 149 16.35 -2.77 -4.10
C ALA A 149 16.59 -1.36 -4.67
N ALA A 150 15.54 -0.56 -4.83
CA ALA A 150 15.63 0.80 -5.35
C ALA A 150 16.51 1.72 -4.47
N SER A 151 16.49 1.55 -3.14
CA SER A 151 17.31 2.34 -2.22
C SER A 151 18.82 2.08 -2.35
N ARG A 152 19.22 0.94 -2.93
CA ARG A 152 20.62 0.58 -3.15
C ARG A 152 21.22 1.24 -4.40
N PHE A 153 20.38 1.71 -5.32
CA PHE A 153 20.83 2.44 -6.50
C PHE A 153 20.89 3.94 -6.19
N SER A 154 22.10 4.52 -6.22
CA SER A 154 22.30 5.94 -5.90
C SER A 154 21.73 6.87 -6.96
N GLU A 155 21.83 6.51 -8.25
CA GLU A 155 21.28 7.26 -9.38
C GLU A 155 21.03 6.35 -10.58
N ILE A 156 19.97 6.63 -11.33
CA ILE A 156 19.72 6.00 -12.62
C ILE A 156 20.44 6.86 -13.68
N HIS A 157 21.57 6.38 -14.15
CA HIS A 157 22.24 7.00 -15.29
C HIS A 157 21.50 6.65 -16.58
N PRO A 158 21.34 7.60 -17.51
CA PRO A 158 20.79 7.32 -18.84
C PRO A 158 21.70 6.42 -19.66
#